data_50c1c895fa25af0953f6cd3a2cbd818c
#
_entry.id   50c1c895fa25af0953f6cd3a2cbd818c
#
_cell.length_a   1.000
_cell.length_b   1.000
_cell.length_c   1.000
_cell.angle_alpha   90.00
_cell.angle_beta   90.00
_cell.angle_gamma   90.00
#
_symmetry.space_group_name_H-M   'P 1'
#
loop_
_entity.id
_entity.type
_entity.pdbx_description
1 polymer ?
#
loop_
_entity_poly.entity_id
_entity_poly.type
_entity_poly.pdbx_seq_one_letter_code
_entity_poly.pdbx_strand_id
1 'polypeptide(L)'
;KGQIPWEQGIDLHGLSIDEARDQLSEFIRASFYQKCQAVLVVHGKAYSQNGSQPLLKSYSNDWLRQLPQVLAFSSAQAKDGGTGALYVLLKRKK
;
A
#
# COMPACT_ATOMS: atom_id res chain seq x y z
N LYS A 1 -14.64 -10.84 -11.10
CA LYS A 1 -14.06 -12.13 -10.90
C LYS A 1 -12.54 -12.07 -10.90
N GLY A 2 -11.93 -12.46 -9.83
CA GLY A 2 -10.50 -12.33 -9.70
C GLY A 2 -10.01 -10.91 -9.54
N GLN A 3 -10.88 -9.95 -9.53
CA GLN A 3 -10.53 -8.57 -9.28
C GLN A 3 -10.92 -8.18 -7.87
N ILE A 4 -10.03 -7.43 -7.22
CA ILE A 4 -10.32 -6.89 -5.91
C ILE A 4 -10.74 -5.45 -6.13
N PRO A 5 -12.01 -5.11 -5.84
CA PRO A 5 -12.43 -3.72 -5.99
C PRO A 5 -11.78 -2.87 -4.93
N TRP A 6 -10.99 -1.90 -5.35
CA TRP A 6 -10.38 -0.98 -4.41
C TRP A 6 -11.09 0.38 -4.52
N GLU A 7 -11.25 1.02 -3.37
CA GLU A 7 -12.10 2.20 -3.25
C GLU A 7 -11.30 3.49 -3.23
N GLN A 8 -10.08 3.45 -2.72
CA GLN A 8 -9.20 4.61 -2.69
C GLN A 8 -7.79 4.16 -2.95
N GLY A 9 -6.96 5.08 -3.42
CA GLY A 9 -5.57 4.77 -3.70
C GLY A 9 -4.65 5.88 -3.24
N ILE A 10 -3.40 5.51 -2.95
CA ILE A 10 -2.35 6.45 -2.60
C ILE A 10 -1.10 6.09 -3.38
N ASP A 11 -0.35 7.10 -3.78
CA ASP A 11 0.88 6.94 -4.53
C ASP A 11 2.03 7.45 -3.68
N LEU A 12 2.90 6.54 -3.28
CA LEU A 12 4.05 6.85 -2.42
C LEU A 12 5.34 7.01 -3.19
N HIS A 13 5.35 6.75 -4.51
CA HIS A 13 6.60 6.79 -5.25
C HIS A 13 7.19 8.20 -5.20
N GLY A 14 8.52 8.26 -5.14
CA GLY A 14 9.21 9.54 -5.10
C GLY A 14 9.29 10.18 -3.72
N LEU A 15 8.60 9.63 -2.73
CA LEU A 15 8.66 10.16 -1.38
C LEU A 15 9.86 9.60 -0.64
N SER A 16 10.35 10.34 0.36
CA SER A 16 11.34 9.80 1.26
C SER A 16 10.72 8.69 2.10
N ILE A 17 11.58 7.90 2.76
CA ILE A 17 11.09 6.80 3.60
C ILE A 17 10.18 7.34 4.69
N ASP A 18 10.59 8.42 5.35
CA ASP A 18 9.79 8.97 6.45
C ASP A 18 8.46 9.53 5.97
N GLU A 19 8.48 10.24 4.84
CA GLU A 19 7.26 10.78 4.27
C GLU A 19 6.29 9.67 3.86
N ALA A 20 6.83 8.65 3.22
CA ALA A 20 6.00 7.53 2.75
C ALA A 20 5.35 6.82 3.94
N ARG A 21 6.12 6.59 5.00
CA ARG A 21 5.59 5.93 6.19
C ARG A 21 4.44 6.74 6.80
N ASP A 22 4.65 8.04 6.96
CA ASP A 22 3.64 8.89 7.59
C ASP A 22 2.38 8.95 6.73
N GLN A 23 2.55 9.12 5.43
CA GLN A 23 1.39 9.21 4.54
C GLN A 23 0.64 7.90 4.44
N LEU A 24 1.36 6.78 4.42
CA LEU A 24 0.70 5.48 4.38
C LEU A 24 -0.11 5.24 5.65
N SER A 25 0.46 5.54 6.80
CA SER A 25 -0.24 5.35 8.07
C SER A 25 -1.51 6.18 8.13
N GLU A 26 -1.43 7.45 7.74
CA GLU A 26 -2.59 8.32 7.73
C GLU A 26 -3.65 7.84 6.74
N PHE A 27 -3.19 7.44 5.56
CA PHE A 27 -4.11 6.97 4.52
C PHE A 27 -4.88 5.72 4.98
N ILE A 28 -4.18 4.78 5.59
CA ILE A 28 -4.81 3.54 6.06
C ILE A 28 -5.82 3.86 7.17
N ARG A 29 -5.45 4.74 8.11
CA ARG A 29 -6.38 5.10 9.18
C ARG A 29 -7.62 5.80 8.64
N ALA A 30 -7.42 6.75 7.72
CA ALA A 30 -8.55 7.47 7.14
C ALA A 30 -9.47 6.53 6.36
N SER A 31 -8.88 5.63 5.56
CA SER A 31 -9.67 4.66 4.80
C SER A 31 -10.44 3.73 5.73
N PHE A 32 -9.81 3.31 6.81
CA PHE A 32 -10.48 2.46 7.80
C PHE A 32 -11.68 3.17 8.42
N TYR A 33 -11.53 4.43 8.78
CA TYR A 33 -12.65 5.20 9.35
C TYR A 33 -13.76 5.43 8.33
N GLN A 34 -13.40 5.52 7.05
CA GLN A 34 -14.40 5.65 5.99
C GLN A 34 -15.03 4.31 5.61
N LYS A 35 -14.67 3.25 6.31
CA LYS A 35 -15.21 1.91 6.10
C LYS A 35 -14.87 1.32 4.75
N CYS A 36 -13.75 1.72 4.18
CA CYS A 36 -13.24 1.11 2.96
C CYS A 36 -12.84 -0.32 3.25
N GLN A 37 -13.13 -1.22 2.32
CA GLN A 37 -12.75 -2.62 2.46
C GLN A 37 -11.42 -2.91 1.81
N ALA A 38 -11.11 -2.22 0.72
CA ALA A 38 -9.87 -2.42 -0.01
C ALA A 38 -9.35 -1.12 -0.56
N VAL A 39 -8.05 -0.93 -0.51
CA VAL A 39 -7.39 0.26 -1.05
C VAL A 39 -6.16 -0.16 -1.84
N LEU A 40 -5.69 0.74 -2.70
CA LEU A 40 -4.50 0.52 -3.52
C LEU A 40 -3.36 1.39 -3.00
N VAL A 41 -2.20 0.77 -2.80
CA VAL A 41 -0.99 1.48 -2.38
C VAL A 41 0.06 1.33 -3.47
N VAL A 42 0.45 2.43 -4.10
CA VAL A 42 1.45 2.43 -5.15
C VAL A 42 2.77 2.87 -4.56
N HIS A 43 3.75 1.98 -4.50
CA HIS A 43 5.08 2.30 -3.99
C HIS A 43 6.09 2.50 -5.10
N GLY A 44 5.72 2.17 -6.34
CA GLY A 44 6.60 2.31 -7.47
C GLY A 44 7.55 1.13 -7.62
N LYS A 45 8.30 1.16 -8.73
CA LYS A 45 9.24 0.10 -9.04
C LYS A 45 10.69 0.57 -8.96
N ALA A 46 10.92 1.74 -8.37
CA ALA A 46 12.26 2.30 -8.29
C ALA A 46 13.14 1.46 -7.37
N TYR A 47 14.37 1.24 -7.81
CA TYR A 47 15.36 0.50 -7.03
C TYR A 47 16.27 1.48 -6.32
N SER A 48 16.98 1.00 -5.30
CA SER A 48 18.03 1.78 -4.68
C SER A 48 19.13 2.08 -5.69
N GLN A 49 20.01 3.01 -5.34
CA GLN A 49 21.07 3.43 -6.28
C GLN A 49 21.98 2.30 -6.70
N ASN A 50 22.14 1.31 -5.86
CA ASN A 50 23.00 0.17 -6.20
C ASN A 50 22.27 -0.94 -6.93
N GLY A 51 21.03 -0.70 -7.37
CA GLY A 51 20.28 -1.65 -8.15
C GLY A 51 19.67 -2.82 -7.38
N SER A 52 19.67 -2.75 -6.06
CA SER A 52 19.11 -3.81 -5.26
C SER A 52 17.57 -3.68 -5.18
N GLN A 53 16.97 -4.29 -4.19
CA GLN A 53 15.51 -4.35 -4.05
C GLN A 53 14.86 -2.97 -4.03
N PRO A 54 13.65 -2.84 -4.55
CA PRO A 54 12.91 -1.58 -4.42
C PRO A 54 12.67 -1.26 -2.95
N LEU A 55 13.18 -0.10 -2.52
CA LEU A 55 13.14 0.24 -1.10
C LEU A 55 11.73 0.40 -0.57
N LEU A 56 10.91 1.20 -1.26
CA LEU A 56 9.55 1.47 -0.76
C LEU A 56 8.70 0.21 -0.72
N LYS A 57 8.96 -0.73 -1.63
CA LYS A 57 8.22 -1.99 -1.60
C LYS A 57 8.49 -2.73 -0.30
N SER A 58 9.76 -2.88 0.07
CA SER A 58 10.13 -3.59 1.29
C SER A 58 9.59 -2.89 2.53
N TYR A 59 9.75 -1.58 2.59
CA TYR A 59 9.25 -0.82 3.74
C TYR A 59 7.73 -0.86 3.83
N SER A 60 7.05 -0.75 2.69
CA SER A 60 5.58 -0.80 2.70
C SER A 60 5.07 -2.13 3.23
N ASN A 61 5.70 -3.23 2.82
CA ASN A 61 5.33 -4.53 3.36
C ASN A 61 5.46 -4.58 4.88
N ASP A 62 6.58 -4.07 5.39
CA ASP A 62 6.81 -4.07 6.83
C ASP A 62 5.82 -3.19 7.57
N TRP A 63 5.57 -2.00 7.05
CA TRP A 63 4.65 -1.06 7.68
C TRP A 63 3.22 -1.63 7.72
N LEU A 64 2.78 -2.22 6.60
CA LEU A 64 1.43 -2.77 6.54
C LEU A 64 1.23 -3.90 7.54
N ARG A 65 2.27 -4.71 7.76
CA ARG A 65 2.17 -5.78 8.76
C ARG A 65 2.01 -5.24 10.18
N GLN A 66 2.45 -4.01 10.42
CA GLN A 66 2.41 -3.42 11.75
C GLN A 66 1.14 -2.62 12.01
N LEU A 67 0.37 -2.31 10.97
CA LEU A 67 -0.83 -1.50 11.14
C LEU A 67 -1.99 -2.40 11.52
N PRO A 68 -2.62 -2.12 12.67
CA PRO A 68 -3.70 -3.00 13.15
C PRO A 68 -4.95 -2.98 12.27
N GLN A 69 -5.14 -1.94 11.46
CA GLN A 69 -6.30 -1.85 10.58
C GLN A 69 -6.18 -2.75 9.35
N VAL A 70 -4.99 -3.25 9.05
CA VAL A 70 -4.75 -4.03 7.85
C VAL A 70 -5.03 -5.50 8.12
N LEU A 71 -5.91 -6.08 7.30
CA LEU A 71 -6.23 -7.49 7.38
C LEU A 71 -5.25 -8.34 6.57
N ALA A 72 -4.99 -7.92 5.34
CA ALA A 72 -4.09 -8.65 4.44
C ALA A 72 -3.71 -7.73 3.29
N PHE A 73 -2.65 -8.09 2.57
CA PHE A 73 -2.28 -7.35 1.36
C PHE A 73 -1.59 -8.29 0.37
N SER A 74 -1.65 -7.92 -0.90
CA SER A 74 -1.02 -8.70 -1.96
C SER A 74 -0.66 -7.80 -3.12
N SER A 75 0.19 -8.30 -4.03
CA SER A 75 0.58 -7.53 -5.21
C SER A 75 -0.63 -7.25 -6.09
N ALA A 76 -0.63 -6.06 -6.69
CA ALA A 76 -1.72 -5.65 -7.56
C ALA A 76 -1.60 -6.34 -8.93
N GLN A 77 -2.71 -6.34 -9.66
CA GLN A 77 -2.69 -6.79 -11.04
C GLN A 77 -1.96 -5.78 -11.92
N ALA A 78 -1.50 -6.23 -13.09
CA ALA A 78 -0.72 -5.37 -13.98
C ALA A 78 -1.44 -4.07 -14.29
N LYS A 79 -2.74 -4.12 -14.49
CA LYS A 79 -3.51 -2.92 -14.83
C LYS A 79 -3.54 -1.90 -13.70
N ASP A 80 -3.29 -2.34 -12.47
CA ASP A 80 -3.32 -1.49 -11.28
C ASP A 80 -1.93 -1.23 -10.72
N GLY A 81 -0.88 -1.48 -11.50
CA GLY A 81 0.47 -1.18 -11.08
C GLY A 81 1.38 -2.38 -10.91
N GLY A 82 0.83 -3.59 -10.95
CA GLY A 82 1.63 -4.80 -10.90
C GLY A 82 2.53 -4.87 -9.69
N THR A 83 3.81 -5.11 -9.91
CA THR A 83 4.77 -5.24 -8.82
C THR A 83 5.10 -3.91 -8.15
N GLY A 84 4.61 -2.80 -8.70
CA GLY A 84 4.80 -1.49 -8.10
C GLY A 84 3.66 -1.06 -7.19
N ALA A 85 2.69 -1.94 -6.93
CA ALA A 85 1.52 -1.58 -6.13
C ALA A 85 1.02 -2.79 -5.35
N LEU A 86 0.22 -2.50 -4.32
CA LEU A 86 -0.36 -3.52 -3.45
C LEU A 86 -1.85 -3.27 -3.28
N TYR A 87 -2.63 -4.34 -3.32
CA TYR A 87 -4.00 -4.30 -2.80
C TYR A 87 -3.92 -4.53 -1.30
N VAL A 88 -4.60 -3.68 -0.53
CA VAL A 88 -4.62 -3.79 0.92
C VAL A 88 -6.06 -3.96 1.36
N LEU A 89 -6.31 -5.05 2.06
CA LEU A 89 -7.63 -5.32 2.63
C LEU A 89 -7.65 -4.84 4.07
N LEU A 90 -8.68 -4.11 4.42
CA LEU A 90 -8.80 -3.53 5.75
C LEU A 90 -9.79 -4.31 6.58
N LYS A 91 -9.56 -4.32 7.89
CA LYS A 91 -10.50 -4.93 8.81
C LYS A 91 -11.79 -4.13 8.82
N ARG A 92 -12.86 -4.79 9.22
CA ARG A 92 -14.15 -4.11 9.30
C ARG A 92 -14.15 -3.19 10.53
N LYS A 93 -14.55 -1.96 10.30
CA LYS A 93 -14.73 -1.02 11.39
C LYS A 93 -16.09 -1.28 12.04
N LYS A 94 -16.07 -1.46 13.35
CA LYS A 94 -17.31 -1.68 14.10
C LYS A 94 -17.93 -0.38 14.56
#